data_637f31c18f95e12268e6362803454ebe
#
_entry.id   637f31c18f95e12268e6362803454ebe
#
_cell.length_a   1.000
_cell.length_b   1.000
_cell.length_c   1.000
_cell.angle_alpha   90.00
_cell.angle_beta   90.00
_cell.angle_gamma   90.00
#
_symmetry.space_group_name_H-M   'P 1'
#
loop_
_entity.id
_entity.type
_entity.pdbx_description
1 polymer ?
#
loop_
_entity_poly.entity_id
_entity_poly.type
_entity_poly.pdbx_seq_one_letter_code
_entity_poly.pdbx_strand_id
1 'polypeptide(L)'
;MLDSAVRVVFDRKKQAAKKGCGCLDVVVNLGKKVRKYIMVCTTTPEEWEEKSRSLDTLQVIDHCKKILTTMEILGEESTIENFNRHFFGEEEE
;
A
#
# COMPACT_ATOMS: atom_id res chain seq x y z
N MET A 1 -5.20 -15.29 -0.66
CA MET A 1 -4.06 -15.11 0.16
C MET A 1 -3.77 -13.68 0.39
N LEU A 2 -3.79 -13.29 1.66
CA LEU A 2 -3.60 -11.88 1.97
C LEU A 2 -2.18 -11.41 1.67
N ASP A 3 -1.19 -12.30 1.76
CA ASP A 3 0.16 -11.91 1.51
C ASP A 3 0.38 -11.43 0.09
N SER A 4 -0.34 -11.97 -0.88
CA SER A 4 -0.17 -11.54 -2.25
C SER A 4 -1.03 -10.34 -2.58
N ALA A 5 -1.89 -9.90 -1.66
CA ALA A 5 -2.73 -8.75 -1.89
C ALA A 5 -2.03 -7.43 -1.59
N VAL A 6 -0.89 -7.46 -0.89
CA VAL A 6 -0.17 -6.25 -0.53
C VAL A 6 1.26 -6.39 -1.02
N ARG A 7 1.72 -5.45 -1.81
CA ARG A 7 3.08 -5.49 -2.33
C ARG A 7 3.60 -4.09 -2.54
N VAL A 8 4.88 -3.98 -2.87
CA VAL A 8 5.54 -2.69 -3.04
C VAL A 8 5.86 -2.49 -4.51
N VAL A 9 5.64 -1.31 -5.03
CA VAL A 9 6.03 -0.95 -6.38
C VAL A 9 6.83 0.36 -6.33
N PHE A 10 7.78 0.50 -7.27
CA PHE A 10 8.60 1.70 -7.33
C PHE A 10 8.38 2.40 -8.66
N ASP A 11 8.27 3.73 -8.58
CA ASP A 11 8.20 4.58 -9.76
C ASP A 11 7.07 4.17 -10.71
N ARG A 12 5.88 3.97 -10.13
CA ARG A 12 4.73 3.57 -10.92
C ARG A 12 4.44 4.57 -12.04
N LYS A 13 4.72 5.84 -11.81
CA LYS A 13 4.46 6.87 -12.80
C LYS A 13 5.65 7.14 -13.71
N LYS A 14 6.73 6.37 -13.55
CA LYS A 14 7.89 6.41 -14.44
C LYS A 14 8.52 7.79 -14.53
N GLN A 15 8.72 8.42 -13.39
CA GLN A 15 9.31 9.75 -13.34
C GLN A 15 10.78 9.72 -12.96
N ALA A 16 11.32 8.57 -12.55
CA ALA A 16 12.69 8.52 -12.08
C ALA A 16 13.69 8.86 -13.18
N ALA A 17 13.38 8.52 -14.43
CA ALA A 17 14.28 8.82 -15.53
C ALA A 17 14.44 10.31 -15.74
N LYS A 18 13.39 11.09 -15.43
CA LYS A 18 13.48 12.52 -15.62
C LYS A 18 13.91 13.25 -14.36
N LYS A 19 13.43 12.84 -13.22
CA LYS A 19 13.67 13.56 -11.98
C LYS A 19 14.74 12.96 -11.11
N GLY A 20 15.26 11.80 -11.46
CA GLY A 20 16.26 11.11 -10.65
C GLY A 20 15.69 10.37 -9.46
N CYS A 21 14.38 10.45 -9.23
CA CYS A 21 13.74 9.75 -8.13
C CYS A 21 12.29 9.45 -8.52
N GLY A 22 11.73 8.47 -7.85
CA GLY A 22 10.36 8.09 -8.06
C GLY A 22 9.67 7.78 -6.75
N CYS A 23 8.38 7.50 -6.81
CA CYS A 23 7.60 7.23 -5.62
C CYS A 23 7.65 5.74 -5.28
N LEU A 24 7.79 5.45 -3.99
CA LEU A 24 7.71 4.09 -3.49
C LEU A 24 6.32 3.92 -2.92
N ASP A 25 5.51 3.05 -3.53
CA ASP A 25 4.13 2.87 -3.14
C ASP A 25 3.88 1.46 -2.62
N VAL A 26 2.97 1.34 -1.69
CA VAL A 26 2.43 0.05 -1.29
C VAL A 26 1.10 -0.12 -2.02
N VAL A 27 0.96 -1.23 -2.73
CA VAL A 27 -0.24 -1.51 -3.51
C VAL A 27 -1.07 -2.54 -2.77
N VAL A 28 -2.33 -2.22 -2.54
CA VAL A 28 -3.27 -3.14 -1.91
C VAL A 28 -4.26 -3.58 -2.97
N ASN A 29 -4.28 -4.88 -3.27
CA ASN A 29 -5.18 -5.42 -4.26
C ASN A 29 -6.48 -5.83 -3.58
N LEU A 30 -7.56 -5.14 -3.91
CA LEU A 30 -8.86 -5.40 -3.31
C LEU A 30 -9.72 -6.34 -4.17
N GLY A 31 -9.14 -6.85 -5.27
CA GLY A 31 -9.85 -7.80 -6.11
C GLY A 31 -10.55 -7.14 -7.28
N LYS A 32 -10.87 -7.90 -8.30
CA LYS A 32 -11.61 -7.41 -9.46
C LYS A 32 -11.00 -6.15 -10.05
N LYS A 33 -9.68 -6.11 -10.08
CA LYS A 33 -8.93 -4.98 -10.67
C LYS A 33 -9.04 -3.70 -9.84
N VAL A 34 -9.50 -3.79 -8.61
CA VAL A 34 -9.55 -2.64 -7.73
C VAL A 34 -8.28 -2.63 -6.89
N ARG A 35 -7.54 -1.54 -6.94
CA ARG A 35 -6.29 -1.42 -6.21
C ARG A 35 -6.20 -0.07 -5.53
N LYS A 36 -5.61 -0.07 -4.34
CA LYS A 36 -5.35 1.15 -3.59
C LYS A 36 -3.84 1.34 -3.53
N TYR A 37 -3.37 2.55 -3.87
CA TYR A 37 -1.95 2.88 -3.83
C TYR A 37 -1.69 3.83 -2.68
N ILE A 38 -0.70 3.51 -1.85
CA ILE A 38 -0.35 4.33 -0.69
C ILE A 38 1.11 4.72 -0.84
N MET A 39 1.37 6.01 -1.03
CA MET A 39 2.74 6.46 -1.19
C MET A 39 3.45 6.43 0.16
N VAL A 40 4.61 5.78 0.20
CA VAL A 40 5.41 5.72 1.41
C VAL A 40 6.45 6.84 1.42
N CYS A 41 7.21 6.96 0.34
CA CYS A 41 8.25 7.98 0.26
C CYS A 41 8.73 8.11 -1.17
N THR A 42 9.62 9.07 -1.38
CA THR A 42 10.28 9.24 -2.67
C THR A 42 11.70 8.73 -2.51
N THR A 43 12.19 7.97 -3.47
CA THR A 43 13.52 7.40 -3.37
C THR A 43 14.12 7.25 -4.77
N THR A 44 15.36 6.78 -4.87
CA THR A 44 16.05 6.64 -6.13
C THR A 44 16.02 5.19 -6.60
N PRO A 45 16.28 4.95 -7.91
CA PRO A 45 16.32 3.58 -8.38
C PRO A 45 17.38 2.73 -7.68
N GLU A 46 18.42 3.35 -7.17
CA GLU A 46 19.49 2.62 -6.49
C GLU A 46 19.11 2.24 -5.07
N GLU A 47 18.20 2.99 -4.45
CA GLU A 47 17.91 2.82 -3.04
C GLU A 47 16.53 2.25 -2.74
N TRP A 48 15.68 2.12 -3.74
CA TRP A 48 14.29 1.78 -3.46
C TRP A 48 14.14 0.38 -2.85
N GLU A 49 15.01 -0.57 -3.24
CA GLU A 49 14.90 -1.90 -2.66
C GLU A 49 15.18 -1.88 -1.16
N GLU A 50 16.19 -1.10 -0.77
CA GLU A 50 16.50 -0.98 0.64
C GLU A 50 15.39 -0.26 1.37
N LYS A 51 14.83 0.79 0.76
CA LYS A 51 13.73 1.52 1.38
C LYS A 51 12.49 0.65 1.52
N SER A 52 12.28 -0.27 0.58
CA SER A 52 11.13 -1.15 0.66
C SER A 52 11.20 -2.10 1.86
N ARG A 53 12.40 -2.27 2.43
CA ARG A 53 12.55 -3.10 3.60
C ARG A 53 12.70 -2.28 4.87
N SER A 54 12.54 -0.95 4.77
CA SER A 54 12.68 -0.09 5.93
C SER A 54 11.49 -0.28 6.85
N LEU A 55 11.64 0.13 8.10
CA LEU A 55 10.59 -0.01 9.09
C LEU A 55 9.34 0.73 8.66
N ASP A 56 9.49 1.92 8.08
CA ASP A 56 8.33 2.70 7.65
C ASP A 56 7.50 1.92 6.63
N THR A 57 8.16 1.33 5.63
CA THR A 57 7.46 0.57 4.61
C THR A 57 6.81 -0.67 5.20
N LEU A 58 7.54 -1.37 6.08
CA LEU A 58 7.01 -2.58 6.68
C LEU A 58 5.81 -2.29 7.56
N GLN A 59 5.79 -1.13 8.22
CA GLN A 59 4.65 -0.75 9.04
C GLN A 59 3.42 -0.48 8.18
N VAL A 60 3.60 0.14 7.02
CA VAL A 60 2.48 0.37 6.11
C VAL A 60 1.94 -0.96 5.60
N ILE A 61 2.83 -1.88 5.23
CA ILE A 61 2.41 -3.19 4.74
C ILE A 61 1.64 -3.93 5.82
N ASP A 62 2.15 -3.94 7.05
CA ASP A 62 1.50 -4.63 8.14
C ASP A 62 0.13 -4.03 8.44
N HIS A 63 0.04 -2.71 8.41
CA HIS A 63 -1.23 -2.02 8.65
C HIS A 63 -2.25 -2.41 7.59
N CYS A 64 -1.83 -2.46 6.32
CA CYS A 64 -2.73 -2.84 5.24
C CYS A 64 -3.21 -4.27 5.39
N LYS A 65 -2.30 -5.18 5.78
CA LYS A 65 -2.69 -6.57 5.95
C LYS A 65 -3.69 -6.74 7.08
N LYS A 66 -3.51 -5.99 8.16
CA LYS A 66 -4.45 -6.04 9.27
C LYS A 66 -5.82 -5.53 8.87
N ILE A 67 -5.87 -4.48 8.05
CA ILE A 67 -7.14 -3.96 7.59
C ILE A 67 -7.86 -4.99 6.74
N LEU A 68 -7.13 -5.63 5.82
CA LEU A 68 -7.74 -6.64 4.96
C LEU A 68 -8.29 -7.79 5.79
N THR A 69 -7.55 -8.22 6.80
CA THR A 69 -8.01 -9.29 7.67
C THR A 69 -9.27 -8.87 8.42
N THR A 70 -9.29 -7.64 8.93
CA THR A 70 -10.45 -7.13 9.64
C THR A 70 -11.68 -7.08 8.73
N MET A 71 -11.50 -6.60 7.50
CA MET A 71 -12.61 -6.54 6.56
C MET A 71 -13.15 -7.94 6.26
N GLU A 72 -12.25 -8.90 6.14
CA GLU A 72 -12.67 -10.26 5.87
C GLU A 72 -13.47 -10.83 7.05
N ILE A 73 -12.99 -10.61 8.26
CA ILE A 73 -13.67 -11.09 9.45
C ILE A 73 -15.05 -10.47 9.59
N LEU A 74 -15.15 -9.17 9.28
CA LEU A 74 -16.42 -8.47 9.39
C LEU A 74 -17.37 -8.73 8.21
N GLY A 75 -16.88 -9.40 7.18
CA GLY A 75 -17.70 -9.67 6.00
C GLY A 75 -17.94 -8.45 5.12
N GLU A 76 -17.07 -7.46 5.18
CA GLU A 76 -17.22 -6.24 4.38
C GLU A 76 -16.70 -6.46 2.98
N GLU A 77 -17.28 -5.74 2.01
CA GLU A 77 -16.82 -5.83 0.66
C GLU A 77 -15.44 -5.22 0.53
N SER A 78 -14.61 -5.76 -0.36
CA SER A 78 -13.26 -5.27 -0.58
C SER A 78 -13.32 -4.09 -1.53
N THR A 79 -13.68 -2.93 -1.02
CA THR A 79 -13.75 -1.70 -1.80
C THR A 79 -12.77 -0.69 -1.24
N ILE A 80 -12.40 0.28 -2.06
CA ILE A 80 -11.50 1.33 -1.61
C ILE A 80 -12.15 2.12 -0.48
N GLU A 81 -13.46 2.34 -0.57
CA GLU A 81 -14.18 3.09 0.45
C GLU A 81 -14.09 2.40 1.81
N ASN A 82 -14.35 1.10 1.85
CA ASN A 82 -14.28 0.36 3.10
C ASN A 82 -12.85 0.30 3.62
N PHE A 83 -11.89 0.11 2.72
CA PHE A 83 -10.49 0.09 3.12
C PHE A 83 -10.08 1.42 3.73
N ASN A 84 -10.46 2.53 3.10
CA ASN A 84 -10.08 3.85 3.59
C ASN A 84 -10.68 4.13 4.95
N ARG A 85 -11.89 3.66 5.22
CA ARG A 85 -12.52 3.89 6.50
C ARG A 85 -11.69 3.29 7.62
N HIS A 86 -11.16 2.09 7.40
CA HIS A 86 -10.30 1.45 8.40
C HIS A 86 -8.92 2.07 8.39
N PHE A 87 -8.40 2.41 7.22
CA PHE A 87 -7.05 2.92 7.11
C PHE A 87 -6.90 4.26 7.83
N PHE A 88 -7.89 5.11 7.71
CA PHE A 88 -7.82 6.43 8.34
C PHE A 88 -8.44 6.47 9.73
N GLY A 89 -8.99 5.35 10.19
CA GLY A 89 -9.51 5.27 11.55
C GLY A 89 -10.73 6.11 11.81
N GLU A 90 -11.53 6.35 10.77
CA GLU A 90 -12.65 7.23 10.94
C GLU A 90 -13.76 6.65 11.75
N GLU A 91 -13.82 5.36 11.86
CA GLU A 91 -14.87 4.75 12.63
C GLU A 91 -14.72 5.01 14.10
N GLU A 92 -13.63 5.60 14.51
CA GLU A 92 -13.50 5.89 15.83
C GLU A 92 -14.18 7.02 16.22
N GLU A 93 -14.51 7.53 16.22
CA GLU A 93 -15.06 8.48 16.84
C GLU A 93 -15.31 8.90 17.43
#